data_81453581d2a4a379993c116716e5b91a
#
_entry.id   81453581d2a4a379993c116716e5b91a
#
_cell.length_a   1.000
_cell.length_b   1.000
_cell.length_c   1.000
_cell.angle_alpha   90.00
_cell.angle_beta   90.00
_cell.angle_gamma   90.00
#
_symmetry.space_group_name_H-M   'P 1'
#
loop_
_entity.id
_entity.type
_entity.pdbx_description
1 polymer ?
#
loop_
_entity_poly.entity_id
_entity_poly.type
_entity_poly.pdbx_seq_one_letter_code
_entity_poly.pdbx_strand_id
1 'polypeptide(L)'
;MADLDSWENEQRAVLQDMQRKVDSVKAAVSRIRVRASSRNGELGVTVDAQGHVQDIHLTAQALRLGENHLAQVLLETIQQAETDAARQAAKAARPLTKDPRIAEAVHEARQITGGRPSSQPGRPLTEDEIQAADDAYFERKNRRGWR
;
A
#
# COMPACT_ATOMS: atom_id res chain seq x y z
N MET A 1 -31.96 15.24 -31.47
CA MET A 1 -31.05 14.15 -31.14
C MET A 1 -29.59 14.56 -30.96
N ALA A 2 -29.28 15.85 -31.07
CA ALA A 2 -27.94 16.38 -30.78
C ALA A 2 -27.53 16.23 -29.30
N ASP A 3 -28.45 16.14 -28.36
CA ASP A 3 -28.17 16.09 -26.93
C ASP A 3 -27.59 14.75 -26.45
N LEU A 4 -27.99 13.63 -27.06
CA LEU A 4 -27.48 12.30 -26.74
C LEU A 4 -26.02 12.13 -27.22
N ASP A 5 -25.71 12.56 -28.43
CA ASP A 5 -24.35 12.54 -28.97
C ASP A 5 -23.42 13.44 -28.18
N SER A 6 -23.89 14.60 -27.78
CA SER A 6 -23.15 15.56 -26.95
C SER A 6 -22.88 14.98 -25.57
N TRP A 7 -23.85 14.35 -24.94
CA TRP A 7 -23.73 13.70 -23.64
C TRP A 7 -22.71 12.54 -23.69
N GLU A 8 -22.83 11.68 -24.71
CA GLU A 8 -21.87 10.57 -24.91
C GLU A 8 -20.44 11.09 -25.12
N ASN A 9 -20.26 12.13 -25.90
CA ASN A 9 -18.97 12.74 -26.14
C ASN A 9 -18.38 13.34 -24.86
N GLU A 10 -19.18 13.99 -24.03
CA GLU A 10 -18.77 14.49 -22.72
C GLU A 10 -18.35 13.37 -21.79
N GLN A 11 -19.10 12.27 -21.75
CA GLN A 11 -18.77 11.10 -20.94
C GLN A 11 -17.47 10.46 -21.40
N ARG A 12 -17.25 10.33 -22.69
CA ARG A 12 -15.99 9.81 -23.26
C ARG A 12 -14.80 10.71 -22.91
N ALA A 13 -14.99 12.04 -23.02
CA ALA A 13 -13.94 12.99 -22.68
C ALA A 13 -13.54 12.91 -21.20
N VAL A 14 -14.52 12.78 -20.29
CA VAL A 14 -14.28 12.60 -18.87
C VAL A 14 -13.53 11.29 -18.59
N LEU A 15 -13.96 10.18 -19.19
CA LEU A 15 -13.29 8.89 -19.04
C LEU A 15 -11.86 8.91 -19.57
N GLN A 16 -11.62 9.54 -20.70
CA GLN A 16 -10.28 9.69 -21.26
C GLN A 16 -9.38 10.53 -20.36
N ASP A 17 -9.90 11.63 -19.79
CA ASP A 17 -9.16 12.47 -18.86
C ASP A 17 -8.79 11.72 -17.59
N MET A 18 -9.73 10.98 -17.02
CA MET A 18 -9.46 10.12 -15.87
C MET A 18 -8.42 9.03 -16.18
N GLN A 19 -8.52 8.41 -17.35
CA GLN A 19 -7.56 7.39 -17.80
C GLN A 19 -6.16 7.97 -17.93
N ARG A 20 -6.01 9.15 -18.48
CA ARG A 20 -4.73 9.85 -18.59
C ARG A 20 -4.13 10.13 -17.22
N LYS A 21 -4.95 10.59 -16.27
CA LYS A 21 -4.50 10.85 -14.89
C LYS A 21 -4.03 9.59 -14.21
N VAL A 22 -4.80 8.51 -14.34
CA VAL A 22 -4.44 7.20 -13.77
C VAL A 22 -3.12 6.70 -14.37
N ASP A 23 -2.97 6.75 -15.68
CA ASP A 23 -1.75 6.31 -16.36
C ASP A 23 -0.54 7.17 -15.98
N SER A 24 -0.72 8.47 -15.86
CA SER A 24 0.31 9.39 -15.40
C SER A 24 0.76 9.10 -13.98
N VAL A 25 -0.18 8.85 -13.08
CA VAL A 25 0.11 8.50 -11.68
C VAL A 25 0.80 7.13 -11.60
N LYS A 26 0.32 6.15 -12.33
CA LYS A 26 0.98 4.83 -12.40
C LYS A 26 2.42 4.93 -12.87
N ALA A 27 2.66 5.72 -13.92
CA ALA A 27 4.01 5.95 -14.43
C ALA A 27 4.90 6.66 -13.40
N ALA A 28 4.39 7.68 -12.73
CA ALA A 28 5.10 8.39 -11.68
C ALA A 28 5.42 7.48 -10.50
N VAL A 29 4.45 6.70 -10.04
CA VAL A 29 4.60 5.76 -8.92
C VAL A 29 5.61 4.66 -9.26
N SER A 30 5.58 4.13 -10.48
CA SER A 30 6.52 3.08 -10.91
C SER A 30 7.98 3.54 -10.96
N ARG A 31 8.21 4.85 -11.08
CA ARG A 31 9.55 5.45 -11.09
C ARG A 31 10.08 5.79 -9.71
N ILE A 32 9.26 5.75 -8.69
CA ILE A 32 9.67 6.13 -7.34
C ILE A 32 10.70 5.12 -6.83
N ARG A 33 11.84 5.66 -6.46
CA ARG A 33 12.91 4.94 -5.76
C ARG A 33 13.40 5.85 -4.64
N VAL A 34 13.21 5.39 -3.42
CA VAL A 34 13.60 6.14 -2.23
C VAL A 34 14.82 5.48 -1.63
N ARG A 35 15.85 6.28 -1.44
CA ARG A 35 17.07 5.87 -0.76
C ARG A 35 17.12 6.50 0.62
N ALA A 36 17.22 5.67 1.64
CA ALA A 36 17.48 6.09 3.01
C ALA A 36 18.84 5.57 3.45
N SER A 37 19.50 6.35 4.27
CA SER A 37 20.80 6.00 4.85
C SER A 37 20.73 6.05 6.37
N SER A 38 21.54 5.24 7.05
CA SER A 38 21.70 5.32 8.48
C SER A 38 22.35 6.68 8.86
N ARG A 39 22.23 7.05 10.15
CA ARG A 39 22.72 8.36 10.64
C ARG A 39 24.17 8.63 10.31
N ASN A 40 25.00 7.61 10.36
CA ASN A 40 26.45 7.73 10.10
C ASN A 40 26.83 7.35 8.65
N GLY A 41 25.83 7.07 7.79
CA GLY A 41 26.08 6.65 6.42
C GLY A 41 26.65 5.23 6.27
N GLU A 42 26.56 4.42 7.30
CA GLU A 42 27.12 3.06 7.36
C GLU A 42 26.41 2.11 6.42
N LEU A 43 25.12 2.30 6.23
CA LEU A 43 24.31 1.50 5.31
C LEU A 43 23.28 2.37 4.60
N GLY A 44 22.86 1.90 3.44
CA GLY A 44 21.81 2.51 2.64
C GLY A 44 20.81 1.47 2.18
N VAL A 45 19.56 1.87 2.10
CA VAL A 45 18.45 1.03 1.63
C VAL A 45 17.69 1.78 0.55
N THR A 46 17.37 1.11 -0.54
CA THR A 46 16.53 1.63 -1.61
C THR A 46 15.22 0.84 -1.64
N VAL A 47 14.11 1.54 -1.60
CA VAL A 47 12.77 0.96 -1.69
C VAL A 47 11.99 1.56 -2.85
N ASP A 48 11.00 0.83 -3.36
CA ASP A 48 10.04 1.32 -4.33
C ASP A 48 8.86 2.05 -3.65
N ALA A 49 7.89 2.50 -4.46
CA ALA A 49 6.71 3.21 -3.97
C ALA A 49 5.84 2.36 -3.02
N GLN A 50 5.92 1.06 -3.12
CA GLN A 50 5.15 0.11 -2.32
C GLN A 50 5.85 -0.27 -1.01
N GLY A 51 7.07 0.22 -0.82
CA GLY A 51 7.88 -0.09 0.35
C GLY A 51 8.70 -1.37 0.21
N HIS A 52 8.74 -1.97 -0.98
CA HIS A 52 9.57 -3.15 -1.23
C HIS A 52 11.04 -2.77 -1.34
N VAL A 53 11.89 -3.43 -0.59
CA VAL A 53 13.33 -3.22 -0.64
C VAL A 53 13.88 -3.71 -1.98
N GLN A 54 14.52 -2.81 -2.72
CA GLN A 54 15.12 -3.10 -4.03
C GLN A 54 16.62 -3.32 -3.93
N ASP A 55 17.28 -2.60 -3.03
CA ASP A 55 18.72 -2.67 -2.86
C ASP A 55 19.11 -2.35 -1.42
N ILE A 56 20.15 -3.02 -0.94
CA ILE A 56 20.75 -2.77 0.36
C ILE A 56 22.25 -2.60 0.14
N HIS A 57 22.77 -1.45 0.55
CA HIS A 57 24.19 -1.15 0.50
C HIS A 57 24.78 -1.15 1.92
N LEU A 58 25.74 -2.02 2.16
CA LEU A 58 26.46 -2.12 3.42
C LEU A 58 27.92 -1.69 3.24
N THR A 59 28.39 -0.85 4.13
CA THR A 59 29.81 -0.49 4.19
C THR A 59 30.54 -1.36 5.19
N ALA A 60 31.87 -1.33 5.14
CA ALA A 60 32.71 -2.03 6.14
C ALA A 60 32.41 -1.56 7.57
N GLN A 61 32.05 -0.31 7.76
CA GLN A 61 31.65 0.22 9.06
C GLN A 61 30.37 -0.41 9.59
N ALA A 62 29.39 -0.66 8.70
CA ALA A 62 28.16 -1.35 9.05
C ALA A 62 28.43 -2.75 9.61
N LEU A 63 29.34 -3.48 8.99
CA LEU A 63 29.72 -4.82 9.44
C LEU A 63 30.39 -4.84 10.80
N ARG A 64 31.05 -3.74 11.19
CA ARG A 64 31.71 -3.59 12.49
C ARG A 64 30.73 -3.36 13.64
N LEU A 65 29.49 -3.01 13.36
CA LEU A 65 28.46 -2.75 14.40
C LEU A 65 28.10 -4.02 15.20
N GLY A 66 28.35 -5.20 14.63
CA GLY A 66 27.91 -6.45 15.21
C GLY A 66 26.47 -6.81 14.81
N GLU A 67 26.12 -8.06 14.98
CA GLU A 67 24.87 -8.64 14.46
C GLU A 67 23.61 -7.90 14.95
N ASN A 68 23.51 -7.70 16.26
CA ASN A 68 22.31 -7.12 16.86
C ASN A 68 22.14 -5.65 16.52
N HIS A 69 23.22 -4.89 16.59
CA HIS A 69 23.21 -3.47 16.29
C HIS A 69 22.98 -3.21 14.80
N LEU A 70 23.61 -4.00 13.95
CA LEU A 70 23.41 -3.93 12.49
C LEU A 70 21.96 -4.22 12.12
N ALA A 71 21.37 -5.25 12.68
CA ALA A 71 19.97 -5.60 12.45
C ALA A 71 19.03 -4.47 12.87
N GLN A 72 19.26 -3.85 14.00
CA GLN A 72 18.47 -2.72 14.49
C GLN A 72 18.60 -1.49 13.58
N VAL A 73 19.80 -1.12 13.21
CA VAL A 73 20.06 0.02 12.32
C VAL A 73 19.45 -0.23 10.94
N LEU A 74 19.58 -1.44 10.42
CA LEU A 74 18.97 -1.84 9.16
C LEU A 74 17.44 -1.72 9.20
N LEU A 75 16.81 -2.21 10.26
CA LEU A 75 15.36 -2.13 10.44
C LEU A 75 14.88 -0.67 10.51
N GLU A 76 15.55 0.16 11.27
CA GLU A 76 15.22 1.59 11.37
C GLU A 76 15.37 2.30 10.02
N THR A 77 16.41 1.97 9.27
CA THR A 77 16.65 2.56 7.94
C THR A 77 15.59 2.12 6.94
N ILE A 78 15.18 0.86 6.97
CA ILE A 78 14.09 0.33 6.14
C ILE A 78 12.78 1.04 6.48
N GLN A 79 12.44 1.18 7.75
CA GLN A 79 11.22 1.86 8.19
C GLN A 79 11.20 3.33 7.74
N GLN A 80 12.33 4.02 7.83
CA GLN A 80 12.45 5.37 7.32
C GLN A 80 12.25 5.43 5.81
N ALA A 81 12.84 4.52 5.07
CA ALA A 81 12.68 4.43 3.62
C ALA A 81 11.23 4.15 3.22
N GLU A 82 10.56 3.25 3.91
CA GLU A 82 9.13 2.94 3.69
C GLU A 82 8.24 4.15 3.94
N THR A 83 8.49 4.89 5.01
CA THR A 83 7.75 6.12 5.33
C THR A 83 7.93 7.18 4.26
N ASP A 84 9.15 7.38 3.80
CA ASP A 84 9.46 8.34 2.74
C ASP A 84 8.85 7.89 1.40
N ALA A 85 8.87 6.61 1.09
CA ALA A 85 8.26 6.04 -0.10
C ALA A 85 6.73 6.25 -0.09
N ALA A 86 6.07 6.00 1.03
CA ALA A 86 4.64 6.24 1.19
C ALA A 86 4.30 7.73 1.01
N ARG A 87 5.13 8.61 1.52
CA ARG A 87 4.97 10.07 1.38
C ARG A 87 5.13 10.50 -0.09
N GLN A 88 6.12 9.99 -0.80
CA GLN A 88 6.32 10.29 -2.21
C GLN A 88 5.21 9.71 -3.09
N ALA A 89 4.74 8.51 -2.78
CA ALA A 89 3.61 7.89 -3.49
C ALA A 89 2.32 8.70 -3.30
N ALA A 90 2.04 9.16 -2.08
CA ALA A 90 0.90 10.03 -1.79
C ALA A 90 0.99 11.35 -2.55
N LYS A 91 2.18 11.95 -2.63
CA LYS A 91 2.42 13.17 -3.40
C LYS A 91 2.21 12.94 -4.90
N ALA A 92 2.68 11.83 -5.45
CA ALA A 92 2.49 11.47 -6.85
C ALA A 92 1.01 11.20 -7.17
N ALA A 93 0.24 10.69 -6.23
CA ALA A 93 -1.18 10.41 -6.38
C ALA A 93 -2.09 11.64 -6.20
N ARG A 94 -1.56 12.79 -5.81
CA ARG A 94 -2.34 14.03 -5.61
C ARG A 94 -3.26 14.40 -6.77
N PRO A 95 -2.86 14.29 -8.04
CA PRO A 95 -3.76 14.58 -9.15
C PRO A 95 -5.04 13.75 -9.14
N LEU A 96 -4.98 12.51 -8.62
CA LEU A 96 -6.15 11.64 -8.45
C LEU A 96 -6.92 11.96 -7.17
N THR A 97 -6.24 12.16 -6.05
CA THR A 97 -6.88 12.39 -4.76
C THR A 97 -7.55 13.75 -4.64
N LYS A 98 -7.07 14.74 -5.39
CA LYS A 98 -7.67 16.08 -5.46
C LYS A 98 -8.81 16.19 -6.46
N ASP A 99 -8.99 15.22 -7.34
CA ASP A 99 -10.10 15.23 -8.29
C ASP A 99 -11.38 14.85 -7.54
N PRO A 100 -12.40 15.77 -7.47
CA PRO A 100 -13.63 15.48 -6.74
C PRO A 100 -14.41 14.31 -7.32
N ARG A 101 -14.30 14.05 -8.62
CA ARG A 101 -14.96 12.92 -9.28
C ARG A 101 -14.41 11.58 -8.80
N ILE A 102 -13.11 11.51 -8.60
CA ILE A 102 -12.44 10.30 -8.11
C ILE A 102 -12.69 10.12 -6.61
N ALA A 103 -12.65 11.20 -5.84
CA ALA A 103 -12.97 11.17 -4.42
C ALA A 103 -14.40 10.65 -4.17
N GLU A 104 -15.35 11.11 -4.98
CA GLU A 104 -16.74 10.65 -4.93
C GLU A 104 -16.88 9.18 -5.30
N ALA A 105 -16.23 8.73 -6.38
CA ALA A 105 -16.22 7.33 -6.80
C ALA A 105 -15.61 6.40 -5.74
N VAL A 106 -14.53 6.82 -5.09
CA VAL A 106 -13.91 6.07 -3.99
C VAL A 106 -14.85 6.02 -2.78
N HIS A 107 -15.53 7.12 -2.49
CA HIS A 107 -16.49 7.16 -1.38
C HIS A 107 -17.66 6.20 -1.62
N GLU A 108 -18.23 6.21 -2.81
CA GLU A 108 -19.29 5.27 -3.20
C GLU A 108 -18.84 3.81 -3.14
N ALA A 109 -17.65 3.52 -3.66
CA ALA A 109 -17.07 2.17 -3.61
C ALA A 109 -16.87 1.67 -2.18
N ARG A 110 -16.48 2.55 -1.26
CA ARG A 110 -16.36 2.22 0.17
C ARG A 110 -17.70 1.92 0.81
N GLN A 111 -18.75 2.63 0.44
CA GLN A 111 -20.10 2.37 0.93
C GLN A 111 -20.64 1.02 0.44
N ILE A 112 -20.39 0.68 -0.82
CA ILE A 112 -20.84 -0.58 -1.43
C ILE A 112 -20.11 -1.79 -0.81
N THR A 113 -18.83 -1.66 -0.50
CA THR A 113 -18.02 -2.74 0.08
C THR A 113 -18.17 -2.89 1.59
N GLY A 114 -19.09 -2.16 2.22
CA GLY A 114 -19.40 -2.32 3.63
C GLY A 114 -18.37 -1.75 4.61
N GLY A 115 -17.58 -0.80 4.14
CA GLY A 115 -16.88 0.16 5.00
C GLY A 115 -15.96 -0.39 6.08
N ARG A 116 -15.36 -1.56 5.92
CA ARG A 116 -14.28 -1.94 6.81
C ARG A 116 -12.98 -1.31 6.31
N PRO A 117 -12.40 -0.37 7.05
CA PRO A 117 -11.01 -0.01 6.79
C PRO A 117 -10.16 -1.24 7.07
N SER A 118 -9.68 -1.85 6.00
CA SER A 118 -8.82 -3.04 6.06
C SER A 118 -7.41 -2.75 6.55
N SER A 119 -7.20 -1.63 7.19
CA SER A 119 -5.87 -1.15 7.53
C SER A 119 -5.64 -0.84 9.00
N GLN A 120 -6.39 -1.47 9.90
CA GLN A 120 -5.80 -1.66 11.19
C GLN A 120 -4.93 -2.91 11.10
N PRO A 121 -3.63 -2.81 11.40
CA PRO A 121 -2.86 -4.00 11.68
C PRO A 121 -3.65 -4.75 12.73
N GLY A 122 -4.17 -5.90 12.34
CA GLY A 122 -5.07 -6.65 13.17
C GLY A 122 -4.43 -6.81 14.55
N ARG A 123 -5.09 -6.33 15.58
CA ARG A 123 -4.82 -6.76 16.94
C ARG A 123 -4.54 -8.26 16.88
N PRO A 124 -3.39 -8.73 17.36
CA PRO A 124 -3.15 -10.17 17.39
C PRO A 124 -4.34 -10.86 18.06
N LEU A 125 -4.91 -11.81 17.35
CA LEU A 125 -6.02 -12.60 17.87
C LEU A 125 -5.60 -13.22 19.20
N THR A 126 -6.43 -13.07 20.22
CA THR A 126 -6.19 -13.74 21.48
C THR A 126 -6.35 -15.25 21.28
N GLU A 127 -5.70 -16.04 22.13
CA GLU A 127 -5.81 -17.51 22.09
C GLU A 127 -7.26 -17.98 22.13
N ASP A 128 -8.10 -17.29 22.89
CA ASP A 128 -9.53 -17.59 22.98
C ASP A 128 -10.26 -17.35 21.64
N GLU A 129 -9.90 -16.32 20.92
CA GLU A 129 -10.47 -16.01 19.59
C GLU A 129 -10.03 -17.03 18.54
N ILE A 130 -8.79 -17.47 18.59
CA ILE A 130 -8.25 -18.52 17.71
C ILE A 130 -8.95 -19.84 18.01
N GLN A 131 -9.12 -20.18 19.27
CA GLN A 131 -9.77 -21.41 19.71
C GLN A 131 -11.26 -21.42 19.33
N ALA A 132 -11.96 -20.31 19.48
CA ALA A 132 -13.34 -20.17 19.04
C ALA A 132 -13.50 -20.33 17.52
N ALA A 133 -12.57 -19.82 16.74
CA ALA A 133 -12.57 -19.98 15.29
C ALA A 133 -12.32 -21.44 14.89
N ASP A 134 -11.41 -22.12 15.54
CA ASP A 134 -11.12 -23.54 15.32
C ASP A 134 -12.32 -24.43 15.71
N ASP A 135 -12.92 -24.19 16.85
CA ASP A 135 -14.12 -24.91 17.29
C ASP A 135 -15.28 -24.73 16.30
N ALA A 136 -15.51 -23.53 15.81
CA ALA A 136 -16.53 -23.25 14.80
C ALA A 136 -16.23 -23.97 13.48
N TYR A 137 -14.97 -24.08 13.08
CA TYR A 137 -14.55 -24.81 11.90
C TYR A 137 -14.80 -26.32 12.06
N PHE A 138 -14.44 -26.91 13.18
CA PHE A 138 -14.66 -28.32 13.47
C PHE A 138 -16.14 -28.69 13.57
N GLU A 139 -16.95 -27.82 14.18
CA GLU A 139 -18.41 -28.02 14.24
C GLU A 139 -19.05 -28.04 12.85
N ARG A 140 -18.65 -27.13 11.96
CA ARG A 140 -19.12 -27.12 10.57
C ARG A 140 -18.70 -28.37 9.82
N LYS A 141 -17.50 -28.83 10.05
CA LYS A 141 -16.97 -30.05 9.41
C LYS A 141 -17.69 -31.30 9.92
N ASN A 142 -18.01 -31.37 11.19
CA ASN A 142 -18.76 -32.47 11.80
C ASN A 142 -20.21 -32.50 11.35
N ARG A 143 -20.86 -31.34 11.14
CA ARG A 143 -22.24 -31.27 10.63
C ARG A 143 -22.38 -31.72 9.18
N ARG A 144 -21.35 -31.62 8.38
CA ARG A 144 -21.35 -32.10 6.99
C ARG A 144 -21.11 -33.60 6.85
N GLY A 145 -21.01 -34.30 7.95
CA GLY A 145 -21.08 -35.75 8.00
C GLY A 145 -19.82 -36.46 7.59
N TRP A 146 -19.04 -36.78 8.58
CA TRP A 146 -18.19 -37.95 8.50
C TRP A 146 -19.07 -39.19 8.53
N ARG A 147 -19.37 -39.70 7.36
CA ARG A 147 -19.87 -41.07 7.22
C ARG A 147 -18.87 -41.87 6.42
#